data_75ae2c8c6d1b62e3a54a2afd47c950a8
#
_entry.id   75ae2c8c6d1b62e3a54a2afd47c950a8
#
_cell.length_a   1.000
_cell.length_b   1.000
_cell.length_c   1.000
_cell.angle_alpha   90.00
_cell.angle_beta   90.00
_cell.angle_gamma   90.00
#
_symmetry.space_group_name_H-M   'P 1'
#
loop_
_entity.id
_entity.type
_entity.pdbx_description
1 polymer ?
#
loop_
_entity_poly.entity_id
_entity_poly.type
_entity_poly.pdbx_seq_one_letter_code
_entity_poly.pdbx_strand_id
1 'polypeptide(L)'
;AVKLADASAYYPQAAIIGGWAARNDYYDGNRETLSKLIRGWAEANDYIVANSAEAMESLQKNHYGQTPLSDINEQFKAQKMFTSKDWKRMYSDDTVVNWLQQSTDFFMANANIKDFTPAKTYFDPSLYLKAIV
;
A
#
# COMPACT_ATOMS: atom_id res chain seq x y z
N ALA A 1 -18.03 -23.20 0.21
CA ALA A 1 -17.96 -22.14 1.22
C ALA A 1 -18.84 -20.97 0.79
N VAL A 2 -19.46 -20.28 1.73
CA VAL A 2 -20.26 -19.06 1.48
C VAL A 2 -19.47 -17.87 2.03
N LYS A 3 -19.23 -16.85 1.21
CA LYS A 3 -18.62 -15.60 1.63
C LYS A 3 -19.61 -14.82 2.49
N LEU A 4 -19.26 -14.57 3.74
CA LEU A 4 -20.11 -13.84 4.70
C LEU A 4 -19.86 -12.32 4.64
N ALA A 5 -18.60 -11.90 4.47
CA ALA A 5 -18.20 -10.51 4.34
C ALA A 5 -16.80 -10.42 3.72
N ASP A 6 -16.39 -9.25 3.28
CA ASP A 6 -15.02 -8.91 2.96
C ASP A 6 -14.69 -7.45 3.32
N ALA A 7 -13.40 -7.14 3.34
CA ALA A 7 -12.91 -5.83 3.74
C ALA A 7 -13.34 -4.70 2.78
N SER A 8 -13.68 -5.00 1.53
CA SER A 8 -14.09 -4.00 0.55
C SER A 8 -15.40 -3.29 0.92
N ALA A 9 -16.26 -3.96 1.72
CA ALA A 9 -17.51 -3.39 2.20
C ALA A 9 -17.32 -2.16 3.11
N TYR A 10 -16.14 -2.00 3.69
CA TYR A 10 -15.81 -0.92 4.62
C TYR A 10 -15.02 0.22 3.97
N TYR A 11 -14.61 0.07 2.73
CA TYR A 11 -13.93 1.12 1.99
C TYR A 11 -14.95 2.20 1.53
N PRO A 12 -14.66 3.51 1.61
CA PRO A 12 -13.39 4.14 1.99
C PRO A 12 -13.22 4.47 3.49
N GLN A 13 -14.17 4.12 4.34
CA GLN A 13 -14.16 4.47 5.76
C GLN A 13 -13.02 3.77 6.50
N ALA A 14 -12.69 2.55 6.11
CA ALA A 14 -11.53 1.82 6.59
C ALA A 14 -10.79 1.16 5.42
N ALA A 15 -9.48 0.97 5.56
CA ALA A 15 -8.65 0.29 4.59
C ALA A 15 -7.59 -0.58 5.28
N ILE A 16 -7.34 -1.76 4.71
CA ILE A 16 -6.16 -2.55 5.05
C ILE A 16 -5.06 -2.09 4.10
N ILE A 17 -4.03 -1.47 4.65
CA ILE A 17 -2.91 -0.94 3.87
C ILE A 17 -1.61 -1.59 4.30
N GLY A 18 -0.73 -1.86 3.34
CA GLY A 18 0.66 -2.19 3.56
C GLY A 18 1.54 -0.97 3.36
N GLY A 19 2.79 -1.04 3.78
CA GLY A 19 3.71 0.07 3.63
C GLY A 19 5.17 -0.34 3.72
N TRP A 20 6.05 0.59 3.38
CA TRP A 20 7.48 0.48 3.54
C TRP A 20 7.90 1.17 4.82
N ALA A 21 8.84 0.57 5.53
CA ALA A 21 9.50 1.16 6.68
C ALA A 21 11.00 1.19 6.45
N ALA A 22 11.63 2.30 6.81
CA ALA A 22 13.07 2.44 6.81
C ALA A 22 13.55 2.81 8.21
N ARG A 23 14.73 2.31 8.60
CA ARG A 23 15.38 2.78 9.81
C ARG A 23 15.77 4.26 9.65
N ASN A 24 15.66 5.03 10.71
CA ASN A 24 15.90 6.48 10.66
C ASN A 24 17.31 6.83 10.17
N ASP A 25 18.33 6.12 10.67
CA ASP A 25 19.72 6.33 10.25
C ASP A 25 19.94 6.05 8.76
N TYR A 26 19.30 5.00 8.22
CA TYR A 26 19.36 4.71 6.80
C TYR A 26 18.59 5.76 5.98
N TYR A 27 17.40 6.13 6.43
CA TYR A 27 16.56 7.13 5.78
C TYR A 27 17.28 8.47 5.62
N ASP A 28 17.92 8.95 6.69
CA ASP A 28 18.63 10.23 6.68
C ASP A 28 19.85 10.23 5.76
N GLY A 29 20.61 9.14 5.73
CA GLY A 29 21.82 9.01 4.90
C GLY A 29 21.56 8.63 3.44
N ASN A 30 20.35 8.16 3.07
CA ASN A 30 20.11 7.52 1.76
C ASN A 30 18.87 8.04 1.02
N ARG A 31 18.47 9.28 1.25
CA ARG A 31 17.26 9.87 0.67
C ARG A 31 17.19 9.80 -0.85
N GLU A 32 18.31 9.96 -1.53
CA GLU A 32 18.37 9.84 -3.00
C GLU A 32 18.08 8.41 -3.46
N THR A 33 18.70 7.42 -2.82
CA THR A 33 18.47 6.00 -3.12
C THR A 33 17.01 5.61 -2.87
N LEU A 34 16.45 6.04 -1.76
CA LEU A 34 15.04 5.82 -1.43
C LEU A 34 14.10 6.50 -2.41
N SER A 35 14.42 7.72 -2.88
CA SER A 35 13.64 8.40 -3.92
C SER A 35 13.65 7.63 -5.25
N LYS A 36 14.79 7.04 -5.63
CA LYS A 36 14.89 6.18 -6.83
C LYS A 36 14.04 4.91 -6.67
N LEU A 37 14.10 4.27 -5.50
CA LEU A 37 13.28 3.11 -5.18
C LEU A 37 11.78 3.44 -5.26
N ILE A 38 11.35 4.56 -4.67
CA ILE A 38 9.96 5.01 -4.68
C ILE A 38 9.49 5.24 -6.13
N ARG A 39 10.30 5.90 -6.96
CA ARG A 39 9.96 6.12 -8.38
C ARG A 39 9.81 4.82 -9.14
N GLY A 40 10.80 3.91 -9.05
CA GLY A 40 10.72 2.62 -9.73
C GLY A 40 9.52 1.79 -9.27
N TRP A 41 9.21 1.81 -7.95
CA TRP A 41 8.03 1.14 -7.44
C TRP A 41 6.72 1.78 -7.94
N ALA A 42 6.64 3.10 -7.98
CA ALA A 42 5.47 3.83 -8.49
C ALA A 42 5.25 3.58 -9.99
N GLU A 43 6.31 3.57 -10.80
CA GLU A 43 6.25 3.24 -12.22
C GLU A 43 5.78 1.79 -12.44
N ALA A 44 6.30 0.83 -11.67
CA ALA A 44 5.86 -0.56 -11.73
C ALA A 44 4.39 -0.71 -11.31
N ASN A 45 3.97 0.00 -10.27
CA ASN A 45 2.57 0.01 -9.83
C ASN A 45 1.64 0.59 -10.91
N ASP A 46 2.01 1.70 -11.53
CA ASP A 46 1.22 2.31 -12.61
C ASP A 46 1.13 1.41 -13.84
N TYR A 47 2.23 0.71 -14.17
CA TYR A 47 2.23 -0.30 -15.22
C TYR A 47 1.25 -1.44 -14.92
N ILE A 48 1.27 -1.98 -13.69
CA ILE A 48 0.34 -3.04 -13.26
C ILE A 48 -1.12 -2.57 -13.35
N VAL A 49 -1.40 -1.35 -12.92
CA VAL A 49 -2.76 -0.79 -13.01
C VAL A 49 -3.22 -0.65 -14.46
N ALA A 50 -2.34 -0.19 -15.34
CA ALA A 50 -2.65 0.03 -16.76
C ALA A 50 -2.71 -1.28 -17.58
N ASN A 51 -1.90 -2.29 -17.21
CA ASN A 51 -1.67 -3.51 -18.00
C ASN A 51 -1.88 -4.78 -17.15
N SER A 52 -2.94 -4.81 -16.35
CA SER A 52 -3.12 -5.85 -15.33
C SER A 52 -3.12 -7.29 -15.87
N ALA A 53 -3.69 -7.53 -17.04
CA ALA A 53 -3.72 -8.87 -17.64
C ALA A 53 -2.29 -9.36 -17.95
N GLU A 54 -1.50 -8.56 -18.65
CA GLU A 54 -0.12 -8.88 -19.01
C GLU A 54 0.77 -9.01 -17.76
N ALA A 55 0.58 -8.13 -16.78
CA ALA A 55 1.30 -8.18 -15.51
C ALA A 55 1.01 -9.48 -14.74
N MET A 56 -0.23 -9.93 -14.67
CA MET A 56 -0.61 -11.18 -13.99
C MET A 56 -0.11 -12.42 -14.74
N GLU A 57 -0.13 -12.43 -16.07
CA GLU A 57 0.48 -13.48 -16.87
C GLU A 57 2.00 -13.58 -16.66
N SER A 58 2.68 -12.44 -16.66
CA SER A 58 4.12 -12.37 -16.39
C SER A 58 4.45 -12.84 -14.98
N LEU A 59 3.68 -12.43 -13.98
CA LEU A 59 3.83 -12.84 -12.59
C LEU A 59 3.65 -14.37 -12.46
N GLN A 60 2.59 -14.91 -13.04
CA GLN A 60 2.34 -16.35 -13.04
C GLN A 60 3.50 -17.13 -13.68
N LYS A 61 3.89 -16.74 -14.88
CA LYS A 61 4.92 -17.44 -15.65
C LYS A 61 6.28 -17.43 -14.96
N ASN A 62 6.68 -16.32 -14.36
CA ASN A 62 8.04 -16.12 -13.86
C ASN A 62 8.21 -16.45 -12.38
N HIS A 63 7.13 -16.42 -11.59
CA HIS A 63 7.23 -16.54 -10.13
C HIS A 63 6.25 -17.54 -9.51
N TYR A 64 5.11 -17.79 -10.15
CA TYR A 64 4.04 -18.63 -9.60
C TYR A 64 3.59 -19.72 -10.58
N GLY A 65 4.52 -20.36 -11.27
CA GLY A 65 4.25 -21.35 -12.32
C GLY A 65 3.35 -22.52 -11.92
N GLN A 66 3.25 -22.83 -10.62
CA GLN A 66 2.36 -23.86 -10.09
C GLN A 66 0.96 -23.34 -9.72
N THR A 67 0.75 -22.03 -9.72
CA THR A 67 -0.54 -21.42 -9.39
C THR A 67 -1.32 -21.15 -10.67
N PRO A 68 -2.58 -21.58 -10.79
CA PRO A 68 -3.42 -21.25 -11.95
C PRO A 68 -3.53 -19.72 -12.14
N LEU A 69 -3.46 -19.25 -13.38
CA LEU A 69 -3.61 -17.83 -13.70
C LEU A 69 -4.96 -17.27 -13.23
N SER A 70 -6.02 -18.10 -13.26
CA SER A 70 -7.33 -17.75 -12.70
C SER A 70 -7.25 -17.30 -11.24
N ASP A 71 -6.49 -18.04 -10.44
CA ASP A 71 -6.39 -17.77 -8.99
C ASP A 71 -5.60 -16.48 -8.73
N ILE A 72 -4.55 -16.24 -9.52
CA ILE A 72 -3.78 -14.99 -9.46
C ILE A 72 -4.68 -13.79 -9.84
N ASN A 73 -5.49 -13.94 -10.89
CA ASN A 73 -6.42 -12.91 -11.32
C ASN A 73 -7.50 -12.63 -10.26
N GLU A 74 -8.02 -13.66 -9.60
CA GLU A 74 -9.00 -13.47 -8.52
C GLU A 74 -8.37 -12.77 -7.30
N GLN A 75 -7.15 -13.11 -6.93
CA GLN A 75 -6.41 -12.41 -5.86
C GLN A 75 -6.15 -10.94 -6.22
N PHE A 76 -5.80 -10.66 -7.47
CA PHE A 76 -5.60 -9.28 -7.92
C PHE A 76 -6.90 -8.46 -7.88
N LYS A 77 -8.02 -9.03 -8.34
CA LYS A 77 -9.34 -8.38 -8.29
C LYS A 77 -9.81 -8.09 -6.86
N ALA A 78 -9.37 -8.89 -5.88
CA ALA A 78 -9.70 -8.67 -4.48
C ALA A 78 -8.97 -7.47 -3.86
N GLN A 79 -7.99 -6.91 -4.56
CA GLN A 79 -7.21 -5.75 -4.12
C GLN A 79 -7.69 -4.49 -4.86
N LYS A 80 -7.74 -3.37 -4.16
CA LYS A 80 -7.96 -2.07 -4.79
C LYS A 80 -6.61 -1.42 -5.06
N MET A 81 -6.21 -1.46 -6.32
CA MET A 81 -4.97 -0.81 -6.77
C MET A 81 -5.23 0.66 -7.10
N PHE A 82 -4.28 1.52 -6.74
CA PHE A 82 -4.31 2.95 -7.01
C PHE A 82 -3.07 3.32 -7.82
N THR A 83 -3.21 4.31 -8.70
CA THR A 83 -2.07 4.88 -9.41
C THR A 83 -1.15 5.69 -8.48
N SER A 84 0.08 5.94 -8.94
CA SER A 84 1.01 6.83 -8.21
C SER A 84 0.41 8.22 -7.99
N LYS A 85 -0.38 8.71 -8.94
CA LYS A 85 -1.11 9.99 -8.85
C LYS A 85 -2.21 9.95 -7.78
N ASP A 86 -2.94 8.85 -7.67
CA ASP A 86 -3.95 8.68 -6.61
C ASP A 86 -3.29 8.65 -5.23
N TRP A 87 -2.19 7.92 -5.08
CA TRP A 87 -1.41 7.90 -3.85
C TRP A 87 -0.88 9.29 -3.49
N LYS A 88 -0.35 10.04 -4.48
CA LYS A 88 0.12 11.42 -4.26
C LYS A 88 -1.00 12.30 -3.69
N ARG A 89 -2.21 12.22 -4.22
CA ARG A 89 -3.37 12.92 -3.71
C ARG A 89 -3.70 12.49 -2.28
N MET A 90 -3.82 11.18 -2.03
CA MET A 90 -4.19 10.63 -0.72
C MET A 90 -3.13 10.88 0.37
N TYR A 91 -1.87 11.05 0.00
CA TYR A 91 -0.82 11.49 0.91
C TYR A 91 -0.90 12.98 1.21
N SER A 92 -1.41 13.79 0.27
CA SER A 92 -1.51 15.24 0.43
C SER A 92 -2.76 15.67 1.20
N ASP A 93 -3.83 14.87 1.18
CA ASP A 93 -5.13 15.20 1.78
C ASP A 93 -5.39 14.47 3.11
N ASP A 94 -4.35 13.96 3.75
CA ASP A 94 -4.41 13.21 5.01
C ASP A 94 -5.19 11.88 4.96
N THR A 95 -5.67 11.41 3.81
CA THR A 95 -6.44 10.16 3.69
C THR A 95 -5.67 8.98 4.28
N VAL A 96 -4.40 8.80 3.89
CA VAL A 96 -3.59 7.65 4.32
C VAL A 96 -3.25 7.74 5.81
N VAL A 97 -2.88 8.91 6.32
CA VAL A 97 -2.58 9.07 7.73
C VAL A 97 -3.81 8.82 8.61
N ASN A 98 -5.00 9.16 8.12
CA ASN A 98 -6.25 8.86 8.82
C ASN A 98 -6.53 7.34 8.85
N TRP A 99 -6.29 6.59 7.78
CA TRP A 99 -6.41 5.13 7.79
C TRP A 99 -5.42 4.48 8.76
N LEU A 100 -4.17 4.97 8.81
CA LEU A 100 -3.17 4.50 9.78
C LEU A 100 -3.61 4.78 11.22
N GLN A 101 -4.17 5.97 11.48
CA GLN A 101 -4.68 6.33 12.80
C GLN A 101 -5.87 5.44 13.20
N GLN A 102 -6.82 5.20 12.30
CA GLN A 102 -7.94 4.29 12.57
C GLN A 102 -7.47 2.89 12.93
N SER A 103 -6.44 2.37 12.25
CA SER A 103 -5.84 1.08 12.61
C SER A 103 -5.24 1.11 14.01
N THR A 104 -4.53 2.18 14.37
CA THR A 104 -3.98 2.39 15.70
C THR A 104 -5.10 2.41 16.77
N ASP A 105 -6.14 3.19 16.54
CA ASP A 105 -7.28 3.34 17.45
C ASP A 105 -8.01 1.99 17.66
N PHE A 106 -8.16 1.22 16.58
CA PHE A 106 -8.74 -0.13 16.65
C PHE A 106 -7.92 -1.06 17.54
N PHE A 107 -6.59 -1.09 17.38
CA PHE A 107 -5.73 -1.94 18.21
C PHE A 107 -5.68 -1.47 19.66
N MET A 108 -5.71 -0.17 19.90
CA MET A 108 -5.84 0.37 21.27
C MET A 108 -7.11 -0.11 21.95
N ALA A 109 -8.23 -0.05 21.23
CA ALA A 109 -9.54 -0.43 21.79
C ALA A 109 -9.69 -1.96 21.99
N ASN A 110 -9.07 -2.79 21.16
CA ASN A 110 -9.38 -4.22 21.05
C ASN A 110 -8.22 -5.16 21.42
N ALA A 111 -6.96 -4.70 21.41
CA ALA A 111 -5.78 -5.55 21.62
C ALA A 111 -5.03 -5.27 22.93
N ASN A 112 -5.64 -4.56 23.88
CA ASN A 112 -5.04 -4.21 25.18
C ASN A 112 -3.65 -3.55 25.06
N ILE A 113 -3.42 -2.78 24.01
CA ILE A 113 -2.21 -1.98 23.82
C ILE A 113 -2.40 -0.69 24.62
N LYS A 114 -1.48 -0.42 25.57
CA LYS A 114 -1.59 0.72 26.49
C LYS A 114 -0.93 1.99 25.97
N ASP A 115 0.17 1.81 25.20
CA ASP A 115 0.94 2.90 24.64
C ASP A 115 0.87 2.88 23.12
N PHE A 116 0.67 4.04 22.52
CA PHE A 116 0.64 4.19 21.07
C PHE A 116 1.35 5.47 20.63
N THR A 117 1.81 5.44 19.38
CA THR A 117 2.35 6.62 18.70
C THR A 117 1.34 7.10 17.66
N PRO A 118 0.90 8.36 17.68
CA PRO A 118 -0.01 8.89 16.68
C PRO A 118 0.54 8.74 15.26
N ALA A 119 -0.32 8.40 14.31
CA ALA A 119 0.09 8.12 12.94
C ALA A 119 0.91 9.26 12.32
N LYS A 120 0.55 10.51 12.58
CA LYS A 120 1.30 11.70 12.13
C LYS A 120 2.75 11.79 12.64
N THR A 121 3.10 11.04 13.67
CA THR A 121 4.45 11.07 14.25
C THR A 121 5.41 10.13 13.51
N TYR A 122 4.92 9.00 12.99
CA TYR A 122 5.77 8.01 12.33
C TYR A 122 5.58 7.95 10.81
N PHE A 123 4.49 8.50 10.30
CA PHE A 123 4.20 8.50 8.87
C PHE A 123 4.71 9.79 8.22
N ASP A 124 5.71 9.66 7.33
CA ASP A 124 6.28 10.77 6.57
C ASP A 124 6.10 10.56 5.06
N PRO A 125 5.13 11.21 4.41
CA PRO A 125 4.93 11.13 2.97
C PRO A 125 5.87 12.03 2.16
N SER A 126 6.69 12.86 2.80
CA SER A 126 7.43 13.95 2.15
C SER A 126 8.36 13.46 1.03
N LEU A 127 8.99 12.30 1.22
CA LEU A 127 9.88 11.72 0.23
C LEU A 127 9.12 11.23 -1.01
N TYR A 128 7.95 10.62 -0.80
CA TYR A 128 7.08 10.21 -1.90
C TYR A 128 6.58 11.43 -2.69
N LEU A 129 6.09 12.45 -2.00
CA LEU A 129 5.56 13.66 -2.62
C LEU A 129 6.60 14.41 -3.45
N LYS A 130 7.88 14.33 -3.08
CA LYS A 130 9.01 14.88 -3.85
C LYS A 130 9.43 13.97 -5.00
N ALA A 131 9.35 12.66 -4.84
CA ALA A 131 9.80 11.70 -5.84
C ALA A 131 8.83 11.57 -7.02
N ILE A 132 7.53 11.74 -6.77
CA ILE A 132 6.47 11.62 -7.78
C ILE A 132 6.07 13.02 -8.24
N VAL A 133 6.44 13.36 -9.47
CA VAL A 133 6.16 14.66 -10.10
C VAL A 133 4.76 14.72 -10.69
#